data_14c7fc55710cd4e8c0d1c7088eb946a8
#
_entry.id   14c7fc55710cd4e8c0d1c7088eb946a8
#
_cell.length_a   1.000
_cell.length_b   1.000
_cell.length_c   1.000
_cell.angle_alpha   90.00
_cell.angle_beta   90.00
_cell.angle_gamma   90.00
#
_symmetry.space_group_name_H-M   'P 1'
#
loop_
_entity.id
_entity.type
_entity.pdbx_description
1 polymer ?
#
loop_
_entity_poly.entity_id
_entity_poly.type
_entity_poly.pdbx_seq_one_letter_code
_entity_poly.pdbx_strand_id
1 'polypeptide(L)'
;MKRVTMDVDGPVNVADFGGSGPLMLLLHGLGGSHANWMRLGPLLAERGRVLAPDLPGFGYTKPQGRATTVRGNARWVDRFLQETAEAPAILVGNSMGGLVAILEAIANPEMVAGLVLLNPALPLAPKEPRDLQVTLAFSAYFVPGVGEAFTRSRARKLGPEGLVRESFALCCVDARRVPPDVIDAHVDIARARLRMPWANPSMLTAARSMLRLLLRRRSFIRMLERVGPPTLLINGEGDRLVKLAAARVVSESRTDWTFRSLDDVGHVPHLEDPERTAKEIRSWLKGPGAEAWQTASAARPLVAEA
;
A
#
# COMPACT_ATOMS: atom_id res chain seq x y z
N MET A 1 -16.96 8.70 1.82
CA MET A 1 -16.52 7.31 1.51
C MET A 1 -17.74 6.39 1.59
N LYS A 2 -17.98 5.62 0.55
CA LYS A 2 -19.00 4.55 0.49
C LYS A 2 -18.28 3.20 0.42
N ARG A 3 -18.70 2.23 1.22
CA ARG A 3 -18.19 0.86 1.09
C ARG A 3 -19.10 0.10 0.14
N VAL A 4 -18.49 -0.55 -0.85
CA VAL A 4 -19.18 -1.38 -1.84
C VAL A 4 -18.53 -2.77 -1.88
N THR A 5 -19.30 -3.76 -2.29
CA THR A 5 -18.77 -5.08 -2.62
C THR A 5 -18.73 -5.20 -4.13
N MET A 6 -17.55 -5.45 -4.68
CA MET A 6 -17.34 -5.73 -6.10
C MET A 6 -17.02 -7.22 -6.27
N ASP A 7 -17.39 -7.80 -7.39
CA ASP A 7 -16.99 -9.17 -7.73
C ASP A 7 -15.73 -9.12 -8.60
N VAL A 8 -14.60 -9.58 -8.04
CA VAL A 8 -13.31 -9.73 -8.75
C VAL A 8 -12.69 -11.05 -8.30
N ASP A 9 -12.95 -12.09 -9.06
CA ASP A 9 -12.70 -13.50 -8.67
C ASP A 9 -13.27 -13.82 -7.28
N GLY A 10 -14.52 -13.36 -7.03
CA GLY A 10 -15.23 -13.40 -5.77
C GLY A 10 -15.33 -12.04 -5.06
N PRO A 11 -16.19 -11.94 -4.04
CA PRO A 11 -16.51 -10.67 -3.40
C PRO A 11 -15.29 -9.99 -2.77
N VAL A 12 -15.17 -8.69 -3.01
CA VAL A 12 -14.11 -7.79 -2.53
C VAL A 12 -14.74 -6.56 -1.90
N ASN A 13 -14.30 -6.22 -0.69
CA ASN A 13 -14.67 -4.96 -0.07
C ASN A 13 -13.83 -3.84 -0.67
N VAL A 14 -14.49 -2.81 -1.16
CA VAL A 14 -13.86 -1.63 -1.77
C VAL A 14 -14.41 -0.37 -1.10
N ALA A 15 -13.53 0.51 -0.68
CA ALA A 15 -13.92 1.87 -0.34
C ALA A 15 -13.92 2.73 -1.60
N ASP A 16 -15.07 3.27 -1.90
CA ASP A 16 -15.30 4.22 -2.97
C ASP A 16 -15.31 5.62 -2.38
N PHE A 17 -14.31 6.42 -2.73
CA PHE A 17 -14.21 7.82 -2.32
C PHE A 17 -14.88 8.77 -3.29
N GLY A 18 -15.38 8.26 -4.42
CA GLY A 18 -15.99 9.07 -5.47
C GLY A 18 -14.96 9.70 -6.41
N GLY A 19 -15.28 10.89 -6.86
CA GLY A 19 -14.51 11.59 -7.88
C GLY A 19 -14.87 11.14 -9.30
N SER A 20 -14.34 11.85 -10.28
CA SER A 20 -14.53 11.59 -11.72
C SER A 20 -13.21 11.80 -12.46
N GLY A 21 -13.03 11.11 -13.59
CA GLY A 21 -11.79 11.15 -14.39
C GLY A 21 -10.91 9.91 -14.15
N PRO A 22 -9.59 10.02 -14.33
CA PRO A 22 -8.66 8.90 -14.23
C PRO A 22 -8.76 8.13 -12.91
N LEU A 23 -8.70 6.80 -12.99
CA LEU A 23 -8.68 5.97 -11.79
C LEU A 23 -7.36 6.13 -11.03
N MET A 24 -7.47 6.42 -9.74
CA MET A 24 -6.42 6.25 -8.74
C MET A 24 -6.79 5.08 -7.83
N LEU A 25 -6.07 3.98 -7.96
CA LEU A 25 -6.28 2.77 -7.16
C LEU A 25 -5.32 2.75 -5.96
N LEU A 26 -5.88 2.75 -4.76
CA LEU A 26 -5.13 2.90 -3.51
C LEU A 26 -4.87 1.53 -2.86
N LEU A 27 -3.60 1.13 -2.76
CA LEU A 27 -3.16 -0.18 -2.30
C LEU A 27 -2.50 -0.09 -0.92
N HIS A 28 -3.13 -0.67 0.09
CA HIS A 28 -2.69 -0.61 1.49
C HIS A 28 -1.47 -1.49 1.80
N GLY A 29 -0.81 -1.21 2.93
CA GLY A 29 0.33 -1.95 3.44
C GLY A 29 -0.02 -3.30 4.09
N LEU A 30 1.01 -3.99 4.60
CA LEU A 30 0.87 -5.26 5.32
C LEU A 30 0.00 -5.09 6.57
N GLY A 31 -1.03 -5.91 6.71
CA GLY A 31 -1.97 -5.82 7.82
C GLY A 31 -2.99 -4.67 7.73
N GLY A 32 -2.87 -3.82 6.69
CA GLY A 32 -3.77 -2.70 6.43
C GLY A 32 -5.11 -3.08 5.81
N SER A 33 -5.84 -2.06 5.37
CA SER A 33 -7.16 -2.15 4.75
C SER A 33 -7.50 -0.83 4.04
N HIS A 34 -8.69 -0.74 3.47
CA HIS A 34 -9.25 0.52 2.94
C HIS A 34 -9.23 1.68 3.95
N ALA A 35 -9.30 1.41 5.26
CA ALA A 35 -9.27 2.45 6.30
C ALA A 35 -7.97 3.26 6.30
N ASN A 36 -6.87 2.71 5.81
CA ASN A 36 -5.63 3.45 5.63
C ASN A 36 -5.79 4.70 4.75
N TRP A 37 -6.80 4.74 3.90
CA TRP A 37 -7.00 5.78 2.91
C TRP A 37 -8.08 6.81 3.30
N MET A 38 -8.67 6.70 4.51
CA MET A 38 -9.79 7.55 4.94
C MET A 38 -9.45 9.04 4.92
N ARG A 39 -8.20 9.42 5.15
CA ARG A 39 -7.76 10.82 5.11
C ARG A 39 -7.34 11.27 3.71
N LEU A 40 -6.51 10.49 3.02
CA LEU A 40 -5.98 10.88 1.72
C LEU A 40 -6.98 10.67 0.58
N GLY A 41 -7.81 9.63 0.64
CA GLY A 41 -8.76 9.29 -0.42
C GLY A 41 -9.70 10.42 -0.82
N PRO A 42 -10.36 11.11 0.11
CA PRO A 42 -11.21 12.28 -0.22
C PRO A 42 -10.45 13.40 -0.93
N LEU A 43 -9.21 13.68 -0.50
CA LEU A 43 -8.37 14.73 -1.09
C LEU A 43 -7.96 14.41 -2.53
N LEU A 44 -7.76 13.13 -2.86
CA LEU A 44 -7.47 12.69 -4.23
C LEU A 44 -8.73 12.66 -5.10
N ALA A 45 -9.89 12.37 -4.50
CA ALA A 45 -11.17 12.33 -5.21
C ALA A 45 -11.61 13.68 -5.78
N GLU A 46 -11.00 14.78 -5.34
CA GLU A 46 -11.17 16.11 -5.95
C GLU A 46 -10.59 16.17 -7.39
N ARG A 47 -9.78 15.20 -7.79
CA ARG A 47 -9.06 15.21 -9.07
C ARG A 47 -9.37 14.03 -9.98
N GLY A 48 -9.69 12.87 -9.42
CA GLY A 48 -9.93 11.65 -10.19
C GLY A 48 -10.88 10.71 -9.49
N ARG A 49 -11.19 9.60 -10.12
CA ARG A 49 -11.91 8.48 -9.54
C ARG A 49 -11.03 7.77 -8.54
N VAL A 50 -11.47 7.55 -7.30
CA VAL A 50 -10.63 6.98 -6.24
C VAL A 50 -11.28 5.75 -5.62
N LEU A 51 -10.61 4.61 -5.76
CA LEU A 51 -11.01 3.32 -5.19
C LEU A 51 -9.88 2.77 -4.29
N ALA A 52 -10.27 2.20 -3.15
CA ALA A 52 -9.35 1.52 -2.23
C ALA A 52 -9.90 0.14 -1.86
N PRO A 53 -9.49 -0.91 -2.57
CA PRO A 53 -9.88 -2.27 -2.22
C PRO A 53 -9.13 -2.77 -0.97
N ASP A 54 -9.80 -3.63 -0.21
CA ASP A 54 -9.12 -4.53 0.70
C ASP A 54 -8.50 -5.65 -0.13
N LEU A 55 -7.19 -5.75 -0.17
CA LEU A 55 -6.48 -6.81 -0.89
C LEU A 55 -6.91 -8.20 -0.39
N PRO A 56 -6.89 -9.25 -1.24
CA PRO A 56 -7.24 -10.61 -0.82
C PRO A 56 -6.51 -11.06 0.44
N GLY A 57 -7.27 -11.45 1.47
CA GLY A 57 -6.74 -11.82 2.79
C GLY A 57 -6.56 -10.66 3.76
N PHE A 58 -6.97 -9.44 3.39
CA PHE A 58 -6.88 -8.24 4.22
C PHE A 58 -8.23 -7.54 4.38
N GLY A 59 -8.29 -6.60 5.33
CA GLY A 59 -9.54 -5.89 5.65
C GLY A 59 -10.70 -6.85 5.85
N TYR A 60 -11.76 -6.67 5.08
CA TYR A 60 -12.93 -7.55 5.04
C TYR A 60 -12.92 -8.53 3.85
N THR A 61 -11.92 -8.47 2.96
CA THR A 61 -11.85 -9.34 1.78
C THR A 61 -11.27 -10.70 2.12
N LYS A 62 -12.10 -11.74 2.03
CA LYS A 62 -11.68 -13.15 2.19
C LYS A 62 -10.80 -13.59 1.02
N PRO A 63 -9.75 -14.41 1.21
CA PRO A 63 -8.89 -14.86 0.11
C PRO A 63 -9.61 -15.71 -0.95
N GLN A 64 -10.51 -16.62 -0.55
CA GLN A 64 -11.33 -17.47 -1.47
C GLN A 64 -10.52 -18.15 -2.59
N GLY A 65 -9.37 -18.75 -2.25
CA GLY A 65 -8.47 -19.36 -3.24
C GLY A 65 -7.48 -18.40 -3.88
N ARG A 66 -7.70 -17.08 -3.80
CA ARG A 66 -6.75 -16.07 -4.28
C ARG A 66 -5.47 -16.08 -3.45
N ALA A 67 -4.33 -16.03 -4.12
CA ALA A 67 -3.03 -16.05 -3.44
C ALA A 67 -2.77 -14.72 -2.71
N THR A 68 -2.45 -14.79 -1.42
CA THR A 68 -2.18 -13.62 -0.57
C THR A 68 -0.70 -13.20 -0.53
N THR A 69 0.16 -13.79 -1.35
CA THR A 69 1.54 -13.32 -1.54
C THR A 69 1.58 -11.97 -2.24
N VAL A 70 2.68 -11.21 -2.14
CA VAL A 70 2.80 -9.91 -2.85
C VAL A 70 2.64 -10.05 -4.37
N ARG A 71 3.18 -11.14 -4.96
CA ARG A 71 2.95 -11.43 -6.39
C ARG A 71 1.52 -11.88 -6.69
N GLY A 72 0.87 -12.57 -5.75
CA GLY A 72 -0.55 -12.93 -5.85
C GLY A 72 -1.44 -11.70 -5.84
N ASN A 73 -1.15 -10.76 -4.95
CA ASN A 73 -1.87 -9.50 -4.87
C ASN A 73 -1.63 -8.62 -6.12
N ALA A 74 -0.42 -8.63 -6.72
CA ALA A 74 -0.19 -7.93 -7.99
C ALA A 74 -1.06 -8.50 -9.13
N ARG A 75 -1.06 -9.83 -9.32
CA ARG A 75 -1.97 -10.47 -10.31
C ARG A 75 -3.46 -10.19 -10.03
N TRP A 76 -3.82 -10.06 -8.77
CA TRP A 76 -5.18 -9.69 -8.43
C TRP A 76 -5.49 -8.23 -8.77
N VAL A 77 -4.53 -7.31 -8.62
CA VAL A 77 -4.67 -5.91 -9.06
C VAL A 77 -4.90 -5.84 -10.57
N ASP A 78 -4.15 -6.63 -11.36
CA ASP A 78 -4.39 -6.77 -12.80
C ASP A 78 -5.84 -7.17 -13.10
N ARG A 79 -6.34 -8.23 -12.45
CA ARG A 79 -7.73 -8.65 -12.59
C ARG A 79 -8.72 -7.56 -12.18
N PHE A 80 -8.44 -6.85 -11.09
CA PHE A 80 -9.27 -5.74 -10.64
C PHE A 80 -9.37 -4.64 -11.71
N LEU A 81 -8.25 -4.26 -12.32
CA LEU A 81 -8.20 -3.25 -13.36
C LEU A 81 -8.94 -3.71 -14.64
N GLN A 82 -8.81 -4.98 -15.01
CA GLN A 82 -9.53 -5.55 -16.15
C GLN A 82 -11.05 -5.56 -15.91
N GLU A 83 -11.50 -6.02 -14.75
CA GLU A 83 -12.92 -6.13 -14.41
C GLU A 83 -13.60 -4.76 -14.21
N THR A 84 -12.86 -3.76 -13.75
CA THR A 84 -13.40 -2.39 -13.64
C THR A 84 -13.37 -1.62 -14.94
N ALA A 85 -12.64 -2.13 -15.95
CA ALA A 85 -12.43 -1.47 -17.24
C ALA A 85 -11.93 -0.02 -17.12
N GLU A 86 -11.22 0.31 -16.06
CA GLU A 86 -10.69 1.66 -15.77
C GLU A 86 -9.15 1.73 -15.92
N ALA A 87 -8.57 0.86 -16.77
CA ALA A 87 -7.14 0.90 -17.07
C ALA A 87 -6.87 1.74 -18.36
N PRO A 88 -5.63 2.30 -18.47
CA PRO A 88 -4.57 2.30 -17.45
C PRO A 88 -4.85 3.24 -16.28
N ALA A 89 -4.50 2.80 -15.08
CA ALA A 89 -4.76 3.51 -13.84
C ALA A 89 -3.47 4.06 -13.19
N ILE A 90 -3.63 5.04 -12.30
CA ILE A 90 -2.56 5.48 -11.40
C ILE A 90 -2.64 4.64 -10.12
N LEU A 91 -1.59 3.86 -9.83
CA LEU A 91 -1.52 3.06 -8.62
C LEU A 91 -0.85 3.86 -7.50
N VAL A 92 -1.54 4.02 -6.38
CA VAL A 92 -1.03 4.67 -5.18
C VAL A 92 -0.82 3.61 -4.10
N GLY A 93 0.41 3.26 -3.78
CA GLY A 93 0.70 2.17 -2.88
C GLY A 93 1.53 2.55 -1.67
N ASN A 94 1.07 2.16 -0.46
CA ASN A 94 1.86 2.30 0.75
C ASN A 94 2.53 0.98 1.13
N SER A 95 3.81 1.02 1.50
CA SER A 95 4.55 -0.12 2.05
C SER A 95 4.45 -1.37 1.15
N MET A 96 3.86 -2.48 1.63
CA MET A 96 3.56 -3.66 0.82
C MET A 96 2.73 -3.31 -0.43
N GLY A 97 1.75 -2.42 -0.31
CA GLY A 97 0.94 -1.95 -1.45
C GLY A 97 1.77 -1.26 -2.53
N GLY A 98 2.82 -0.52 -2.12
CA GLY A 98 3.80 0.05 -3.05
C GLY A 98 4.60 -1.04 -3.79
N LEU A 99 5.00 -2.10 -3.09
CA LEU A 99 5.65 -3.25 -3.74
C LEU A 99 4.70 -4.01 -4.69
N VAL A 100 3.43 -4.14 -4.32
CA VAL A 100 2.39 -4.72 -5.19
C VAL A 100 2.25 -3.88 -6.47
N ALA A 101 2.15 -2.55 -6.34
CA ALA A 101 2.07 -1.62 -7.47
C ALA A 101 3.30 -1.71 -8.39
N ILE A 102 4.50 -1.79 -7.84
CA ILE A 102 5.75 -2.00 -8.59
C ILE A 102 5.70 -3.31 -9.39
N LEU A 103 5.27 -4.40 -8.75
CA LEU A 103 5.20 -5.71 -9.40
C LEU A 103 4.16 -5.73 -10.52
N GLU A 104 3.05 -5.03 -10.35
CA GLU A 104 2.03 -4.88 -11.38
C GLU A 104 2.54 -4.06 -12.56
N ALA A 105 3.15 -2.91 -12.32
CA ALA A 105 3.72 -2.07 -13.37
C ALA A 105 4.83 -2.76 -14.18
N ILE A 106 5.51 -3.76 -13.59
CA ILE A 106 6.52 -4.56 -14.30
C ILE A 106 5.88 -5.69 -15.13
N ALA A 107 4.80 -6.27 -14.63
CA ALA A 107 4.13 -7.41 -15.26
C ALA A 107 3.21 -6.96 -16.40
N ASN A 108 2.46 -5.88 -16.19
CA ASN A 108 1.42 -5.37 -17.08
C ASN A 108 1.55 -3.83 -17.20
N PRO A 109 2.62 -3.32 -17.84
CA PRO A 109 2.88 -1.88 -17.91
C PRO A 109 1.76 -1.11 -18.63
N GLU A 110 1.03 -1.74 -19.54
CA GLU A 110 -0.11 -1.17 -20.24
C GLU A 110 -1.33 -0.89 -19.35
N MET A 111 -1.40 -1.56 -18.18
CA MET A 111 -2.47 -1.37 -17.20
C MET A 111 -2.17 -0.24 -16.21
N VAL A 112 -0.95 0.30 -16.23
CA VAL A 112 -0.45 1.25 -15.22
C VAL A 112 0.04 2.53 -15.88
N ALA A 113 -0.72 3.60 -15.76
CA ALA A 113 -0.36 4.92 -16.28
C ALA A 113 0.74 5.60 -15.46
N GLY A 114 0.79 5.36 -14.16
CA GLY A 114 1.79 5.94 -13.25
C GLY A 114 1.76 5.33 -11.87
N LEU A 115 2.84 5.55 -11.11
CA LEU A 115 3.01 5.06 -9.75
C LEU A 115 3.19 6.21 -8.76
N VAL A 116 2.49 6.13 -7.63
CA VAL A 116 2.74 6.93 -6.43
C VAL A 116 3.08 5.96 -5.29
N LEU A 117 4.32 5.97 -4.87
CA LEU A 117 4.86 5.04 -3.90
C LEU A 117 5.08 5.78 -2.56
N LEU A 118 4.25 5.48 -1.57
CA LEU A 118 4.31 6.07 -0.24
C LEU A 118 5.04 5.11 0.70
N ASN A 119 6.27 5.45 1.10
CA ASN A 119 7.09 4.60 1.96
C ASN A 119 7.06 3.12 1.52
N PRO A 120 7.31 2.80 0.23
CA PRO A 120 7.16 1.45 -0.30
C PRO A 120 8.08 0.48 0.41
N ALA A 121 7.71 -0.80 0.48
CA ALA A 121 8.58 -1.83 1.04
C ALA A 121 9.85 -1.98 0.18
N LEU A 122 10.99 -1.55 0.71
CA LEU A 122 12.30 -1.54 0.07
C LEU A 122 13.31 -2.38 0.87
N PRO A 123 14.35 -2.94 0.21
CA PRO A 123 15.46 -3.56 0.90
C PRO A 123 16.22 -2.56 1.77
N LEU A 124 16.72 -3.00 2.92
CA LEU A 124 17.54 -2.16 3.80
C LEU A 124 18.75 -1.59 3.04
N ALA A 125 19.05 -0.32 3.31
CA ALA A 125 20.26 0.30 2.81
C ALA A 125 21.52 -0.37 3.41
N PRO A 126 22.66 -0.37 2.71
CA PRO A 126 23.91 -0.86 3.28
C PRO A 126 24.30 -0.04 4.51
N LYS A 127 24.82 -0.71 5.54
CA LYS A 127 25.31 -0.07 6.78
C LYS A 127 24.26 0.69 7.60
N GLU A 128 22.97 0.61 7.22
CA GLU A 128 21.88 1.27 7.96
C GLU A 128 21.67 0.57 9.32
N PRO A 129 21.65 1.30 10.43
CA PRO A 129 21.29 0.75 11.72
C PRO A 129 19.86 0.20 11.71
N ARG A 130 19.69 -1.04 12.18
CA ARG A 130 18.38 -1.69 12.21
C ARG A 130 17.62 -1.29 13.48
N ASP A 131 16.34 -0.98 13.34
CA ASP A 131 15.45 -0.94 14.49
C ASP A 131 15.29 -2.37 15.04
N LEU A 132 15.71 -2.57 16.28
CA LEU A 132 15.71 -3.91 16.91
C LEU A 132 14.30 -4.47 17.03
N GLN A 133 13.33 -3.65 17.42
CA GLN A 133 11.93 -4.05 17.57
C GLN A 133 11.35 -4.51 16.24
N VAL A 134 11.56 -3.73 15.18
CA VAL A 134 11.14 -4.05 13.82
C VAL A 134 11.82 -5.33 13.34
N THR A 135 13.13 -5.44 13.53
CA THR A 135 13.90 -6.61 13.10
C THR A 135 13.40 -7.89 13.77
N LEU A 136 13.17 -7.86 15.09
CA LEU A 136 12.66 -9.02 15.84
C LEU A 136 11.27 -9.43 15.39
N ALA A 137 10.35 -8.47 15.19
CA ALA A 137 8.99 -8.74 14.74
C ALA A 137 8.98 -9.38 13.33
N PHE A 138 9.71 -8.81 12.38
CA PHE A 138 9.78 -9.37 11.02
C PHE A 138 10.52 -10.70 10.96
N SER A 139 11.55 -10.90 11.79
CA SER A 139 12.22 -12.20 11.93
C SER A 139 11.26 -13.27 12.46
N ALA A 140 10.44 -12.93 13.47
CA ALA A 140 9.40 -13.84 13.96
C ALA A 140 8.40 -14.21 12.86
N TYR A 141 7.93 -13.25 12.06
CA TYR A 141 7.01 -13.53 10.94
C TYR A 141 7.61 -14.49 9.91
N PHE A 142 8.92 -14.42 9.70
CA PHE A 142 9.59 -15.25 8.67
C PHE A 142 9.60 -16.73 9.04
N VAL A 143 9.66 -17.09 10.33
CA VAL A 143 9.76 -18.48 10.79
C VAL A 143 8.36 -19.08 10.95
N PRO A 144 8.03 -20.17 10.22
CA PRO A 144 6.77 -20.90 10.39
C PRO A 144 6.60 -21.40 11.84
N GLY A 145 5.38 -21.34 12.36
CA GLY A 145 5.07 -21.67 13.76
C GLY A 145 5.36 -20.52 14.73
N VAL A 146 6.54 -19.92 14.66
CA VAL A 146 6.92 -18.78 15.51
C VAL A 146 6.08 -17.55 15.19
N GLY A 147 5.90 -17.22 13.91
CA GLY A 147 5.07 -16.09 13.49
C GLY A 147 3.62 -16.23 13.93
N GLU A 148 3.06 -17.43 13.80
CA GLU A 148 1.70 -17.76 14.24
C GLU A 148 1.55 -17.64 15.76
N ALA A 149 2.53 -18.14 16.52
CA ALA A 149 2.53 -18.04 17.98
C ALA A 149 2.69 -16.57 18.44
N PHE A 150 3.61 -15.84 17.82
CA PHE A 150 3.87 -14.44 18.12
C PHE A 150 2.64 -13.56 17.88
N THR A 151 2.01 -13.67 16.71
CA THR A 151 0.82 -12.88 16.39
C THR A 151 -0.36 -13.21 17.29
N ARG A 152 -0.59 -14.50 17.60
CA ARG A 152 -1.64 -14.91 18.55
C ARG A 152 -1.36 -14.40 19.96
N SER A 153 -0.13 -14.46 20.43
CA SER A 153 0.26 -13.95 21.77
C SER A 153 0.01 -12.45 21.86
N ARG A 154 0.42 -11.68 20.83
CA ARG A 154 0.16 -10.23 20.79
C ARG A 154 -1.33 -9.92 20.77
N ALA A 155 -2.10 -10.63 19.94
CA ALA A 155 -3.54 -10.45 19.85
C ALA A 155 -4.25 -10.70 21.21
N ARG A 156 -3.84 -11.72 21.95
CA ARG A 156 -4.38 -12.02 23.30
C ARG A 156 -4.00 -10.96 24.32
N LYS A 157 -2.76 -10.46 24.28
CA LYS A 157 -2.25 -9.50 25.27
C LYS A 157 -2.81 -8.10 25.07
N LEU A 158 -2.93 -7.66 23.81
CA LEU A 158 -3.20 -6.27 23.46
C LEU A 158 -4.67 -6.01 23.12
N GLY A 159 -5.38 -7.04 22.68
CA GLY A 159 -6.69 -6.85 22.07
C GLY A 159 -6.63 -5.98 20.80
N PRO A 160 -7.77 -5.71 20.16
CA PRO A 160 -7.81 -4.92 18.93
C PRO A 160 -7.33 -3.48 19.13
N GLU A 161 -7.70 -2.83 20.23
CA GLU A 161 -7.32 -1.45 20.56
C GLU A 161 -5.80 -1.33 20.78
N GLY A 162 -5.21 -2.26 21.53
CA GLY A 162 -3.78 -2.27 21.79
C GLY A 162 -2.97 -2.57 20.53
N LEU A 163 -3.44 -3.47 19.66
CA LEU A 163 -2.78 -3.75 18.38
C LEU A 163 -2.76 -2.53 17.47
N VAL A 164 -3.85 -1.80 17.38
CA VAL A 164 -3.94 -0.57 16.58
C VAL A 164 -3.05 0.52 17.17
N ARG A 165 -3.10 0.73 18.49
CA ARG A 165 -2.24 1.70 19.17
C ARG A 165 -0.75 1.43 18.94
N GLU A 166 -0.30 0.18 19.11
CA GLU A 166 1.10 -0.16 18.82
C GLU A 166 1.46 0.02 17.34
N SER A 167 0.54 -0.28 16.42
CA SER A 167 0.78 -0.07 14.99
C SER A 167 0.97 1.41 14.67
N PHE A 168 0.11 2.29 15.18
CA PHE A 168 0.28 3.73 14.96
C PHE A 168 1.52 4.28 15.67
N ALA A 169 1.84 3.84 16.88
CA ALA A 169 3.07 4.24 17.56
C ALA A 169 4.34 3.80 16.83
N LEU A 170 4.29 2.73 16.04
CA LEU A 170 5.40 2.29 15.21
C LEU A 170 5.47 3.03 13.87
N CYS A 171 4.31 3.33 13.28
CA CYS A 171 4.21 3.85 11.92
C CYS A 171 4.21 5.39 11.85
N CYS A 172 3.79 6.09 12.91
CA CYS A 172 3.74 7.55 12.94
C CYS A 172 4.89 8.12 13.76
N VAL A 173 5.33 9.32 13.43
CA VAL A 173 6.13 10.16 14.33
C VAL A 173 5.25 10.66 15.47
N ASP A 174 4.05 11.11 15.14
CA ASP A 174 3.04 11.51 16.12
C ASP A 174 1.65 10.90 15.80
N ALA A 175 1.32 9.80 16.48
CA ALA A 175 0.03 9.13 16.31
C ALA A 175 -1.19 10.01 16.70
N ARG A 176 -1.01 11.11 17.44
CA ARG A 176 -2.07 12.04 17.79
C ARG A 176 -2.61 12.83 16.60
N ARG A 177 -1.85 12.87 15.50
CA ARG A 177 -2.28 13.47 14.23
C ARG A 177 -3.34 12.64 13.49
N VAL A 178 -3.50 11.36 13.88
CA VAL A 178 -4.54 10.50 13.30
C VAL A 178 -5.85 10.72 14.07
N PRO A 179 -6.93 11.14 13.39
CA PRO A 179 -8.21 11.44 14.05
C PRO A 179 -8.83 10.22 14.72
N PRO A 180 -9.59 10.39 15.80
CA PRO A 180 -10.22 9.30 16.55
C PRO A 180 -11.11 8.39 15.70
N ASP A 181 -11.91 8.94 14.80
CA ASP A 181 -12.79 8.18 13.89
C ASP A 181 -12.02 7.26 12.95
N VAL A 182 -10.82 7.66 12.52
CA VAL A 182 -9.91 6.82 11.74
C VAL A 182 -9.32 5.70 12.61
N ILE A 183 -8.94 6.01 13.85
CA ILE A 183 -8.47 5.02 14.82
C ILE A 183 -9.57 3.99 15.09
N ASP A 184 -10.80 4.45 15.35
CA ASP A 184 -11.96 3.59 15.62
C ASP A 184 -12.25 2.64 14.43
N ALA A 185 -12.19 3.15 13.21
CA ALA A 185 -12.33 2.32 12.00
C ALA A 185 -11.26 1.21 11.93
N HIS A 186 -10.01 1.52 12.27
CA HIS A 186 -8.94 0.50 12.34
C HIS A 186 -9.18 -0.51 13.46
N VAL A 187 -9.68 -0.08 14.63
CA VAL A 187 -10.02 -0.96 15.76
C VAL A 187 -11.15 -1.90 15.38
N ASP A 188 -12.20 -1.41 14.71
CA ASP A 188 -13.31 -2.26 14.26
C ASP A 188 -12.87 -3.32 13.26
N ILE A 189 -12.00 -2.94 12.31
CA ILE A 189 -11.41 -3.89 11.37
C ILE A 189 -10.53 -4.90 12.12
N ALA A 190 -9.69 -4.46 13.05
CA ALA A 190 -8.86 -5.36 13.86
C ALA A 190 -9.71 -6.35 14.66
N ARG A 191 -10.79 -5.87 15.30
CA ARG A 191 -11.75 -6.68 16.05
C ARG A 191 -12.42 -7.73 15.16
N ALA A 192 -12.86 -7.35 13.95
CA ALA A 192 -13.41 -8.27 12.98
C ALA A 192 -12.39 -9.31 12.54
N ARG A 193 -11.17 -8.89 12.20
CA ARG A 193 -10.11 -9.77 11.70
C ARG A 193 -9.64 -10.81 12.74
N LEU A 194 -9.66 -10.48 14.04
CA LEU A 194 -9.35 -11.46 15.09
C LEU A 194 -10.31 -12.65 15.12
N ARG A 195 -11.52 -12.52 14.53
CA ARG A 195 -12.51 -13.58 14.39
C ARG A 195 -12.43 -14.31 13.05
N MET A 196 -11.61 -13.84 12.10
CA MET A 196 -11.47 -14.41 10.76
C MET A 196 -10.31 -15.42 10.72
N PRO A 197 -10.56 -16.72 10.53
CA PRO A 197 -9.53 -17.76 10.60
C PRO A 197 -8.43 -17.61 9.53
N TRP A 198 -8.74 -16.95 8.42
CA TRP A 198 -7.83 -16.71 7.32
C TRP A 198 -6.95 -15.46 7.49
N ALA A 199 -7.29 -14.53 8.38
CA ALA A 199 -6.65 -13.21 8.47
C ALA A 199 -5.17 -13.29 8.83
N ASN A 200 -4.83 -14.07 9.87
CA ASN A 200 -3.45 -14.24 10.30
C ASN A 200 -2.59 -15.05 9.30
N PRO A 201 -3.05 -16.23 8.79
CA PRO A 201 -2.33 -16.94 7.73
C PRO A 201 -2.06 -16.09 6.50
N SER A 202 -3.03 -15.28 6.03
CA SER A 202 -2.87 -14.39 4.88
C SER A 202 -1.79 -13.33 5.12
N MET A 203 -1.83 -12.68 6.28
CA MET A 203 -0.84 -11.68 6.66
C MET A 203 0.59 -12.28 6.71
N LEU A 204 0.76 -13.44 7.34
CA LEU A 204 2.07 -14.09 7.43
C LEU A 204 2.57 -14.58 6.06
N THR A 205 1.68 -15.07 5.19
CA THR A 205 2.02 -15.44 3.82
C THR A 205 2.51 -14.24 3.03
N ALA A 206 1.82 -13.11 3.10
CA ALA A 206 2.24 -11.87 2.48
C ALA A 206 3.58 -11.37 3.03
N ALA A 207 3.74 -11.33 4.36
CA ALA A 207 4.98 -10.91 5.03
C ALA A 207 6.17 -11.77 4.58
N ARG A 208 6.03 -13.09 4.61
CA ARG A 208 7.09 -14.03 4.16
C ARG A 208 7.45 -13.84 2.70
N SER A 209 6.46 -13.64 1.83
CA SER A 209 6.71 -13.41 0.40
C SER A 209 7.38 -12.08 0.13
N MET A 210 7.00 -11.03 0.85
CA MET A 210 7.63 -9.70 0.81
C MET A 210 9.09 -9.79 1.26
N LEU A 211 9.34 -10.35 2.43
CA LEU A 211 10.69 -10.47 3.00
C LEU A 211 11.63 -11.24 2.08
N ARG A 212 11.17 -12.33 1.42
CA ARG A 212 11.98 -13.09 0.46
C ARG A 212 12.45 -12.22 -0.72
N LEU A 213 11.64 -11.28 -1.18
CA LEU A 213 12.04 -10.32 -2.22
C LEU A 213 13.04 -9.31 -1.68
N LEU A 214 12.78 -8.74 -0.50
CA LEU A 214 13.60 -7.69 0.10
C LEU A 214 14.99 -8.20 0.50
N LEU A 215 15.12 -9.45 0.93
CA LEU A 215 16.41 -10.07 1.26
C LEU A 215 17.36 -10.17 0.06
N ARG A 216 16.83 -10.18 -1.16
CA ARG A 216 17.63 -10.27 -2.41
C ARG A 216 17.89 -8.87 -2.98
N ARG A 217 18.49 -7.99 -2.20
CA ARG A 217 18.66 -6.57 -2.52
C ARG A 217 19.14 -6.29 -3.95
N ARG A 218 20.24 -6.95 -4.41
CA ARG A 218 20.76 -6.72 -5.77
C ARG A 218 19.74 -7.07 -6.86
N SER A 219 19.03 -8.19 -6.69
CA SER A 219 17.97 -8.61 -7.62
C SER A 219 16.77 -7.65 -7.56
N PHE A 220 16.47 -7.11 -6.37
CA PHE A 220 15.40 -6.14 -6.19
C PHE A 220 15.71 -4.83 -6.94
N ILE A 221 16.90 -4.26 -6.77
CA ILE A 221 17.29 -3.03 -7.48
C ILE A 221 17.24 -3.24 -9.01
N ARG A 222 17.80 -4.36 -9.52
CA ARG A 222 17.66 -4.69 -10.95
C ARG A 222 16.19 -4.87 -11.40
N MET A 223 15.33 -5.35 -10.53
CA MET A 223 13.90 -5.45 -10.83
C MET A 223 13.28 -4.07 -11.02
N LEU A 224 13.69 -3.08 -10.25
CA LEU A 224 13.18 -1.70 -10.38
C LEU A 224 13.53 -1.06 -11.74
N GLU A 225 14.63 -1.47 -12.40
CA GLU A 225 15.02 -1.00 -13.74
C GLU A 225 13.94 -1.30 -14.80
N ARG A 226 13.05 -2.27 -14.53
CA ARG A 226 11.98 -2.69 -15.43
C ARG A 226 10.68 -1.87 -15.24
N VAL A 227 10.61 -0.99 -14.27
CA VAL A 227 9.43 -0.14 -14.07
C VAL A 227 9.46 0.96 -15.14
N GLY A 228 8.50 0.93 -16.06
CA GLY A 228 8.37 1.89 -17.16
C GLY A 228 7.57 3.14 -16.82
N PRO A 229 6.43 3.03 -16.12
CA PRO A 229 5.57 4.18 -15.89
C PRO A 229 6.24 5.30 -15.08
N PRO A 230 5.89 6.58 -15.33
CA PRO A 230 6.29 7.70 -14.49
C PRO A 230 6.01 7.42 -13.01
N THR A 231 6.97 7.70 -12.13
CA THR A 231 6.89 7.31 -10.72
C THR A 231 7.23 8.46 -9.77
N LEU A 232 6.37 8.66 -8.77
CA LEU A 232 6.61 9.50 -7.60
C LEU A 232 6.92 8.61 -6.40
N LEU A 233 8.10 8.77 -5.81
CA LEU A 233 8.52 8.12 -4.57
C LEU A 233 8.47 9.15 -3.43
N ILE A 234 7.60 8.92 -2.45
CA ILE A 234 7.52 9.74 -1.22
C ILE A 234 7.97 8.89 -0.04
N ASN A 235 8.85 9.43 0.81
CA ASN A 235 9.27 8.77 2.04
C ASN A 235 9.28 9.74 3.23
N GLY A 236 8.63 9.35 4.33
CA GLY A 236 8.73 10.08 5.59
C GLY A 236 10.11 9.90 6.22
N GLU A 237 10.72 10.99 6.70
CA GLU A 237 12.06 10.94 7.28
C GLU A 237 12.09 10.21 8.63
N GLY A 238 10.96 10.23 9.37
CA GLY A 238 10.77 9.52 10.62
C GLY A 238 10.34 8.04 10.47
N ASP A 239 10.35 7.49 9.25
CA ASP A 239 9.94 6.10 9.03
C ASP A 239 10.92 5.11 9.69
N ARG A 240 10.41 4.33 10.65
CA ARG A 240 11.14 3.30 11.38
C ARG A 240 11.14 1.95 10.66
N LEU A 241 10.19 1.72 9.74
CA LEU A 241 10.01 0.46 9.01
C LEU A 241 10.81 0.45 7.70
N VAL A 242 10.69 1.51 6.91
CA VAL A 242 11.44 1.72 5.66
C VAL A 242 12.18 3.04 5.75
N LYS A 243 13.39 2.97 6.27
CA LYS A 243 14.18 4.17 6.53
C LYS A 243 14.48 4.95 5.26
N LEU A 244 14.58 6.27 5.39
CA LEU A 244 14.89 7.22 4.31
C LEU A 244 16.10 6.79 3.47
N ALA A 245 17.13 6.22 4.09
CA ALA A 245 18.32 5.74 3.38
C ALA A 245 17.99 4.67 2.32
N ALA A 246 16.99 3.82 2.54
CA ALA A 246 16.56 2.85 1.54
C ALA A 246 15.91 3.54 0.32
N ALA A 247 15.09 4.56 0.56
CA ALA A 247 14.46 5.35 -0.50
C ALA A 247 15.50 6.16 -1.29
N ARG A 248 16.51 6.73 -0.62
CA ARG A 248 17.63 7.42 -1.29
C ARG A 248 18.42 6.52 -2.22
N VAL A 249 18.76 5.29 -1.79
CA VAL A 249 19.41 4.30 -2.66
C VAL A 249 18.57 4.00 -3.91
N VAL A 250 17.25 3.93 -3.77
CA VAL A 250 16.36 3.74 -4.93
C VAL A 250 16.34 4.98 -5.82
N SER A 251 16.22 6.17 -5.25
CA SER A 251 16.20 7.42 -6.03
C SER A 251 17.51 7.68 -6.77
N GLU A 252 18.64 7.26 -6.22
CA GLU A 252 19.95 7.30 -6.88
C GLU A 252 20.06 6.31 -8.04
N SER A 253 19.39 5.15 -7.93
CA SER A 253 19.35 4.13 -8.99
C SER A 253 18.29 4.40 -10.06
N ARG A 254 17.28 5.23 -9.76
CA ARG A 254 16.15 5.61 -10.62
C ARG A 254 16.03 7.14 -10.65
N THR A 255 16.98 7.77 -11.34
CA THR A 255 17.04 9.23 -11.51
C THR A 255 15.89 9.80 -12.35
N ASP A 256 15.21 8.94 -13.08
CA ASP A 256 13.96 9.21 -13.79
C ASP A 256 12.72 9.30 -12.88
N TRP A 257 12.80 8.80 -11.65
CA TRP A 257 11.72 8.93 -10.67
C TRP A 257 11.77 10.27 -9.95
N THR A 258 10.60 10.83 -9.69
CA THR A 258 10.51 11.98 -8.79
C THR A 258 10.58 11.51 -7.35
N PHE A 259 11.58 11.98 -6.59
CA PHE A 259 11.72 11.66 -5.17
C PHE A 259 11.35 12.87 -4.29
N ARG A 260 10.60 12.60 -3.21
CA ARG A 260 10.25 13.57 -2.16
C ARG A 260 10.45 12.95 -0.79
N SER A 261 11.12 13.65 0.11
CA SER A 261 11.13 13.31 1.54
C SER A 261 10.21 14.26 2.31
N LEU A 262 9.52 13.72 3.31
CA LEU A 262 8.65 14.48 4.20
C LEU A 262 9.26 14.45 5.60
N ASP A 263 9.74 15.61 6.06
CA ASP A 263 10.22 15.78 7.43
C ASP A 263 9.07 15.67 8.42
N ASP A 264 9.34 15.21 9.63
CA ASP A 264 8.37 15.04 10.72
C ASP A 264 7.16 14.13 10.37
N VAL A 265 7.37 13.17 9.49
CA VAL A 265 6.36 12.19 9.05
C VAL A 265 6.96 10.79 9.07
N GLY A 266 6.16 9.81 9.48
CA GLY A 266 6.54 8.41 9.60
C GLY A 266 6.20 7.57 8.36
N HIS A 267 5.87 6.30 8.62
CA HIS A 267 5.60 5.26 7.59
C HIS A 267 4.26 5.44 6.85
N VAL A 268 3.35 6.21 7.43
CA VAL A 268 1.96 6.35 6.92
C VAL A 268 1.62 7.82 6.63
N PRO A 269 2.33 8.49 5.69
CA PRO A 269 2.12 9.89 5.36
C PRO A 269 0.67 10.21 4.97
N HIS A 270 -0.01 9.27 4.33
CA HIS A 270 -1.41 9.36 3.94
C HIS A 270 -2.41 9.39 5.12
N LEU A 271 -1.95 9.05 6.32
CA LEU A 271 -2.71 9.14 7.58
C LEU A 271 -2.18 10.24 8.49
N GLU A 272 -0.87 10.42 8.56
CA GLU A 272 -0.21 11.34 9.49
C GLU A 272 -0.25 12.79 8.98
N ASP A 273 0.03 13.01 7.69
CA ASP A 273 -0.01 14.31 7.01
C ASP A 273 -0.60 14.19 5.59
N PRO A 274 -1.92 13.90 5.48
CA PRO A 274 -2.56 13.66 4.20
C PRO A 274 -2.64 14.89 3.30
N GLU A 275 -2.73 16.09 3.87
CA GLU A 275 -2.81 17.36 3.15
C GLU A 275 -1.50 17.62 2.38
N ARG A 276 -0.36 17.47 3.05
CA ARG A 276 0.96 17.59 2.44
C ARG A 276 1.20 16.47 1.43
N THR A 277 0.83 15.24 1.77
CA THR A 277 0.92 14.09 0.86
C THR A 277 0.11 14.32 -0.41
N ALA A 278 -1.15 14.78 -0.28
CA ALA A 278 -1.99 15.10 -1.43
C ALA A 278 -1.43 16.26 -2.27
N LYS A 279 -0.84 17.27 -1.63
CA LYS A 279 -0.18 18.39 -2.31
C LYS A 279 0.99 17.91 -3.19
N GLU A 280 1.86 17.05 -2.66
CA GLU A 280 2.98 16.48 -3.42
C GLU A 280 2.49 15.63 -4.61
N ILE A 281 1.47 14.79 -4.40
CA ILE A 281 0.87 14.00 -5.48
C ILE A 281 0.27 14.90 -6.55
N ARG A 282 -0.54 15.89 -6.16
CA ARG A 282 -1.17 16.83 -7.10
C ARG A 282 -0.15 17.68 -7.86
N SER A 283 0.92 18.09 -7.20
CA SER A 283 2.02 18.84 -7.83
C SER A 283 2.73 17.97 -8.87
N TRP A 284 3.02 16.71 -8.53
CA TRP A 284 3.63 15.77 -9.45
C TRP A 284 2.76 15.50 -10.68
N LEU A 285 1.47 15.26 -10.50
CA LEU A 285 0.51 15.02 -11.60
C LEU A 285 0.35 16.22 -12.55
N LYS A 286 0.68 17.44 -12.12
CA LYS A 286 0.69 18.65 -12.96
C LYS A 286 2.05 18.93 -13.60
N GLY A 287 3.10 18.30 -13.12
CA GLY A 287 4.48 18.51 -13.53
C GLY A 287 5.10 17.21 -14.09
N PRO A 288 6.11 16.63 -13.40
CA PRO A 288 6.83 15.45 -13.92
C PRO A 288 5.97 14.23 -14.21
N GLY A 289 4.82 14.08 -13.53
CA GLY A 289 3.85 13.00 -13.74
C GLY A 289 2.68 13.36 -14.65
N ALA A 290 2.73 14.48 -15.37
CA ALA A 290 1.64 14.91 -16.24
C ALA A 290 1.32 13.88 -17.33
N GLU A 291 2.33 13.17 -17.83
CA GLU A 291 2.14 12.08 -18.79
C GLU A 291 1.30 10.95 -18.17
N ALA A 292 1.55 10.56 -16.92
CA ALA A 292 0.74 9.57 -16.22
C ALA A 292 -0.74 9.99 -16.15
N TRP A 293 -0.97 11.26 -15.87
CA TRP A 293 -2.33 11.80 -15.82
C TRP A 293 -3.01 11.80 -17.19
N GLN A 294 -2.29 12.20 -18.24
CA GLN A 294 -2.80 12.20 -19.61
C GLN A 294 -3.10 10.78 -20.09
N THR A 295 -2.20 9.84 -19.85
CA THR A 295 -2.38 8.43 -20.22
C THR A 295 -3.60 7.83 -19.53
N ALA A 296 -3.78 8.05 -18.24
CA ALA A 296 -4.95 7.58 -17.51
C ALA A 296 -6.24 8.30 -17.93
N SER A 297 -6.16 9.57 -18.34
CA SER A 297 -7.32 10.33 -18.83
C SER A 297 -7.78 9.90 -20.23
N ALA A 298 -6.88 9.37 -21.04
CA ALA A 298 -7.20 8.86 -22.37
C ALA A 298 -7.86 7.47 -22.33
N ALA A 299 -7.81 6.78 -21.18
CA ALA A 299 -8.54 5.54 -20.98
C ALA A 299 -10.03 5.79 -21.11
N ARG A 300 -10.65 5.16 -22.12
CA ARG A 300 -12.11 5.13 -22.24
C ARG A 300 -12.64 4.03 -21.34
N PRO A 301 -13.73 4.27 -20.57
CA PRO A 301 -14.42 3.15 -19.94
C PRO A 301 -14.83 2.16 -21.04
N LEU A 302 -14.46 0.90 -20.88
CA LEU A 302 -14.86 -0.21 -21.77
C LEU A 302 -16.36 -0.54 -21.62
N VAL A 303 -17.16 0.37 -21.09
CA VAL A 303 -18.61 0.18 -21.02
C VAL A 303 -19.13 0.39 -22.44
N ALA A 304 -19.38 -0.71 -23.11
CA ALA A 304 -20.21 -0.74 -24.28
C ALA A 304 -21.56 -0.10 -23.94
N GLU A 305 -21.97 0.86 -24.74
CA GLU A 305 -23.37 1.28 -24.83
C GLU A 305 -24.22 0.03 -25.06
N ALA A 306 -25.05 -0.33 -24.07
CA ALA A 306 -26.09 -1.33 -24.20
C ALA A 306 -27.45 -0.65 -24.08
#